data_a776d62c97efc0d891edf09fdca4d251
#
_entry.id   a776d62c97efc0d891edf09fdca4d251
#
_cell.length_a   1.000
_cell.length_b   1.000
_cell.length_c   1.000
_cell.angle_alpha   90.00
_cell.angle_beta   90.00
_cell.angle_gamma   90.00
#
_symmetry.space_group_name_H-M   'P 1'
#
loop_
_entity.id
_entity.type
_entity.pdbx_description
1 polymer ?
#
loop_
_entity_poly.entity_id
_entity_poly.type
_entity_poly.pdbx_seq_one_letter_code
_entity_poly.pdbx_strand_id
1 'polypeptide(L)'
;VTNHLDGKDATLRIRFKFTEEIVPVAVKLLNADNQVVAEGAPSAMEAGGTFSHQAIMMVQEPTLWNPEQPYLYTLILESPNEIIVDRWGFREICNENNKVYLNGHPIKFRGVNRHDSDPVTGPVTSLEHLKRDLKMMKEYNFNAIRTAHYPNAPMFYQLCDQYGFMVIDEADHESHGASEMYCSENELWENHVEHWNE
;
A
#
# COMPACT_ATOMS: atom_id res chain seq x y z
N VAL A 1 6.98 4.47 0.36
CA VAL A 1 7.18 4.42 -1.10
C VAL A 1 5.94 4.96 -1.77
N THR A 2 6.10 5.78 -2.81
CA THR A 2 4.99 6.34 -3.62
C THR A 2 5.42 6.36 -5.09
N ASN A 3 4.45 6.35 -6.00
CA ASN A 3 4.71 6.62 -7.42
C ASN A 3 3.77 7.68 -7.96
N HIS A 4 4.15 8.23 -9.11
CA HIS A 4 3.33 9.10 -9.94
C HIS A 4 3.48 8.67 -11.40
N LEU A 5 2.36 8.57 -12.11
CA LEU A 5 2.34 8.27 -13.53
C LEU A 5 2.40 9.58 -14.32
N ASP A 6 3.34 9.69 -15.24
CA ASP A 6 3.52 10.84 -16.12
C ASP A 6 3.47 10.37 -17.59
N GLY A 7 2.27 10.37 -18.13
CA GLY A 7 2.01 9.83 -19.46
C GLY A 7 2.25 8.33 -19.53
N LYS A 8 3.34 7.91 -20.18
CA LYS A 8 3.74 6.51 -20.30
C LYS A 8 4.74 6.08 -19.25
N ASP A 9 5.44 7.02 -18.65
CA ASP A 9 6.51 6.78 -17.68
C ASP A 9 5.99 6.90 -16.25
N ALA A 10 6.76 6.43 -15.27
CA ALA A 10 6.47 6.61 -13.88
C ALA A 10 7.68 7.10 -13.08
N THR A 11 7.41 7.95 -12.10
CA THR A 11 8.39 8.35 -11.09
C THR A 11 8.13 7.55 -9.82
N LEU A 12 9.11 6.77 -9.37
CA LEU A 12 9.11 6.09 -8.08
C LEU A 12 9.87 6.93 -7.05
N ARG A 13 9.23 7.22 -5.92
CA ARG A 13 9.83 7.97 -4.82
C ARG A 13 9.85 7.11 -3.56
N ILE A 14 11.03 6.96 -2.97
CA ILE A 14 11.26 6.24 -1.73
C ILE A 14 11.79 7.23 -0.71
N ARG A 15 11.13 7.35 0.43
CA ARG A 15 11.54 8.22 1.52
C ARG A 15 12.14 7.39 2.65
N PHE A 16 13.21 7.89 3.23
CA PHE A 16 13.98 7.23 4.27
C PHE A 16 13.96 8.03 5.58
N LYS A 17 13.78 7.31 6.67
CA LYS A 17 14.02 7.77 8.03
C LYS A 17 15.11 6.88 8.63
N PHE A 18 16.28 7.41 8.84
CA PHE A 18 17.35 6.71 9.55
C PHE A 18 17.11 6.90 11.07
N THR A 19 17.19 5.80 11.82
CA THR A 19 16.99 5.82 13.28
C THR A 19 18.28 6.07 14.05
N GLU A 20 19.41 5.82 13.40
CA GLU A 20 20.76 6.01 13.97
C GLU A 20 21.61 6.80 12.97
N GLU A 21 22.77 6.29 12.61
CA GLU A 21 23.66 6.93 11.64
C GLU A 21 23.14 6.78 10.20
N ILE A 22 23.35 7.80 9.39
CA ILE A 22 23.05 7.76 7.95
C ILE A 22 24.10 6.84 7.29
N VAL A 23 23.61 5.76 6.72
CA VAL A 23 24.45 4.79 5.98
C VAL A 23 24.18 4.89 4.47
N PRO A 24 25.16 4.54 3.63
CA PRO A 24 24.92 4.40 2.19
C PRO A 24 23.86 3.33 1.93
N VAL A 25 22.88 3.66 1.07
CA VAL A 25 21.85 2.71 0.63
C VAL A 25 21.84 2.70 -0.89
N ALA A 26 21.96 1.51 -1.48
CA ALA A 26 21.68 1.31 -2.89
C ALA A 26 20.22 0.88 -3.07
N VAL A 27 19.55 1.48 -4.03
CA VAL A 27 18.15 1.18 -4.35
C VAL A 27 18.10 0.57 -5.74
N LYS A 28 17.49 -0.61 -5.87
CA LYS A 28 17.30 -1.29 -7.16
C LYS A 28 15.85 -1.69 -7.33
N LEU A 29 15.32 -1.49 -8.52
CA LEU A 29 14.01 -1.98 -8.92
C LEU A 29 14.19 -3.02 -10.03
N LEU A 30 13.66 -4.21 -9.81
CA LEU A 30 13.77 -5.33 -10.74
C LEU A 30 12.39 -5.68 -11.31
N ASN A 31 12.37 -6.07 -12.58
CA ASN A 31 11.18 -6.63 -13.23
C ASN A 31 10.98 -8.11 -12.84
N ALA A 32 9.96 -8.77 -13.41
CA ALA A 32 9.65 -10.18 -13.15
C ALA A 32 10.76 -11.15 -13.62
N ASP A 33 11.61 -10.73 -14.56
CA ASP A 33 12.75 -11.50 -15.06
C ASP A 33 14.03 -11.24 -14.24
N ASN A 34 13.92 -10.57 -13.09
CA ASN A 34 15.02 -10.13 -12.23
C ASN A 34 16.04 -9.20 -12.92
N GLN A 35 15.64 -8.49 -13.96
CA GLN A 35 16.47 -7.48 -14.60
C GLN A 35 16.26 -6.14 -13.90
N VAL A 36 17.34 -5.42 -13.63
CA VAL A 36 17.28 -4.08 -13.06
C VAL A 36 16.71 -3.11 -14.09
N VAL A 37 15.59 -2.46 -13.75
CA VAL A 37 14.90 -1.49 -14.60
C VAL A 37 15.11 -0.04 -14.14
N ALA A 38 15.47 0.15 -12.87
CA ALA A 38 15.88 1.44 -12.32
C ALA A 38 16.81 1.25 -11.12
N GLU A 39 17.71 2.20 -10.94
CA GLU A 39 18.63 2.26 -9.80
C GLU A 39 18.70 3.68 -9.25
N GLY A 40 18.99 3.79 -7.95
CA GLY A 40 19.13 5.07 -7.29
C GLY A 40 19.82 4.96 -5.92
N ALA A 41 20.04 6.12 -5.33
CA ALA A 41 20.53 6.24 -3.98
C ALA A 41 19.81 7.42 -3.29
N PRO A 42 19.68 7.39 -1.95
CA PRO A 42 19.07 8.49 -1.21
C PRO A 42 19.91 9.76 -1.32
N SER A 43 19.22 10.89 -1.49
CA SER A 43 19.76 12.23 -1.30
C SER A 43 19.03 12.92 -0.15
N ALA A 44 19.70 13.85 0.52
CA ALA A 44 19.11 14.64 1.60
C ALA A 44 17.87 15.41 1.10
N MET A 45 16.85 15.49 1.92
CA MET A 45 15.67 16.34 1.71
C MET A 45 15.86 17.66 2.43
N GLU A 46 15.21 18.72 1.94
CA GLU A 46 15.13 19.98 2.69
C GLU A 46 14.45 19.74 4.06
N ALA A 47 14.97 20.40 5.09
CA ALA A 47 14.56 20.20 6.47
C ALA A 47 13.06 20.54 6.67
N GLY A 48 12.33 19.73 7.40
CA GLY A 48 10.97 20.03 7.85
C GLY A 48 9.98 18.84 7.90
N GLY A 49 10.41 17.60 7.75
CA GLY A 49 9.51 16.43 7.80
C GLY A 49 10.07 15.24 8.56
N THR A 50 9.24 14.23 8.73
CA THR A 50 9.59 12.95 9.40
C THR A 50 10.72 12.20 8.66
N PHE A 51 10.86 12.40 7.35
CA PHE A 51 11.86 11.75 6.51
C PHE A 51 13.02 12.71 6.22
N SER A 52 14.25 12.21 6.29
CA SER A 52 15.48 13.00 6.08
C SER A 52 16.07 12.85 4.68
N HIS A 53 15.77 11.75 3.98
CA HIS A 53 16.33 11.42 2.68
C HIS A 53 15.28 10.84 1.75
N GLN A 54 15.53 10.94 0.44
CA GLN A 54 14.71 10.32 -0.59
C GLN A 54 15.55 9.82 -1.75
N ALA A 55 15.12 8.73 -2.37
CA ALA A 55 15.55 8.29 -3.69
C ALA A 55 14.40 8.53 -4.68
N ILE A 56 14.71 9.09 -5.84
CA ILE A 56 13.75 9.30 -6.92
C ILE A 56 14.30 8.59 -8.16
N MET A 57 13.49 7.71 -8.73
CA MET A 57 13.85 6.94 -9.91
C MET A 57 12.76 7.08 -10.97
N MET A 58 13.16 7.27 -12.22
CA MET A 58 12.27 7.23 -13.37
C MET A 58 12.25 5.83 -13.95
N VAL A 59 11.06 5.31 -14.22
CA VAL A 59 10.84 4.00 -14.85
C VAL A 59 10.09 4.23 -16.15
N GLN A 60 10.71 3.84 -17.25
CA GLN A 60 10.14 4.01 -18.57
C GLN A 60 9.11 2.92 -18.86
N GLU A 61 7.92 3.34 -19.31
CA GLU A 61 6.81 2.48 -19.71
C GLU A 61 6.59 1.27 -18.76
N PRO A 62 6.42 1.48 -17.44
CA PRO A 62 6.28 0.37 -16.52
C PRO A 62 5.00 -0.42 -16.79
N THR A 63 5.06 -1.73 -16.57
CA THR A 63 3.85 -2.55 -16.52
C THR A 63 3.03 -2.17 -15.29
N LEU A 64 1.82 -1.66 -15.51
CA LEU A 64 0.96 -1.18 -14.44
C LEU A 64 0.24 -2.33 -13.75
N TRP A 65 0.16 -2.22 -12.42
CA TRP A 65 -0.62 -3.14 -11.61
C TRP A 65 -2.13 -2.88 -11.79
N ASN A 66 -2.89 -3.95 -11.95
CA ASN A 66 -4.34 -3.92 -11.87
C ASN A 66 -4.87 -5.26 -11.31
N PRO A 67 -6.15 -5.35 -10.90
CA PRO A 67 -6.70 -6.58 -10.30
C PRO A 67 -6.65 -7.83 -11.18
N GLU A 68 -6.71 -7.67 -12.48
CA GLU A 68 -6.68 -8.78 -13.45
C GLU A 68 -5.25 -9.20 -13.79
N GLN A 69 -4.30 -8.26 -13.73
CA GLN A 69 -2.87 -8.46 -13.98
C GLN A 69 -2.06 -7.76 -12.88
N PRO A 70 -1.95 -8.36 -11.69
CA PRO A 70 -1.29 -7.75 -10.53
C PRO A 70 0.24 -7.82 -10.66
N TYR A 71 0.79 -7.10 -11.64
CA TYR A 71 2.21 -7.09 -11.89
C TYR A 71 2.97 -6.36 -10.78
N LEU A 72 3.97 -7.04 -10.21
CA LEU A 72 4.79 -6.51 -9.14
C LEU A 72 6.27 -6.54 -9.51
N TYR A 73 6.91 -5.42 -9.32
CA TYR A 73 8.37 -5.27 -9.33
C TYR A 73 8.95 -5.71 -7.98
N THR A 74 10.21 -6.09 -7.96
CA THR A 74 10.96 -6.31 -6.72
C THR A 74 11.79 -5.06 -6.43
N LEU A 75 11.51 -4.42 -5.29
CA LEU A 75 12.27 -3.30 -4.76
C LEU A 75 13.31 -3.83 -3.77
N ILE A 76 14.59 -3.53 -3.99
CA ILE A 76 15.69 -3.92 -3.11
C ILE A 76 16.35 -2.65 -2.58
N LEU A 77 16.45 -2.56 -1.27
CA LEU A 77 17.21 -1.55 -0.55
C LEU A 77 18.39 -2.26 0.13
N GLU A 78 19.59 -1.93 -0.29
CA GLU A 78 20.80 -2.60 0.19
C GLU A 78 21.69 -1.60 0.94
N SER A 79 21.95 -1.87 2.20
CA SER A 79 22.89 -1.14 3.05
C SER A 79 24.01 -2.06 3.53
N PRO A 80 25.09 -1.55 4.15
CA PRO A 80 26.14 -2.39 4.71
C PRO A 80 25.66 -3.37 5.78
N ASN A 81 24.55 -3.06 6.44
CA ASN A 81 24.09 -3.80 7.62
C ASN A 81 22.81 -4.64 7.35
N GLU A 82 22.05 -4.32 6.30
CA GLU A 82 20.78 -4.99 6.01
C GLU A 82 20.39 -4.91 4.53
N ILE A 83 19.56 -5.85 4.12
CA ILE A 83 18.90 -5.84 2.81
C ILE A 83 17.40 -5.92 3.07
N ILE A 84 16.67 -4.92 2.57
CA ILE A 84 15.21 -4.90 2.60
C ILE A 84 14.72 -5.24 1.19
N VAL A 85 13.84 -6.23 1.11
CA VAL A 85 13.19 -6.63 -0.15
C VAL A 85 11.70 -6.46 -0.01
N ASP A 86 11.11 -5.70 -0.92
CA ASP A 86 9.67 -5.46 -0.97
C ASP A 86 9.13 -5.62 -2.40
N ARG A 87 7.81 -5.63 -2.55
CA ARG A 87 7.13 -5.72 -3.84
C ARG A 87 6.42 -4.40 -4.13
N TRP A 88 6.51 -3.94 -5.36
CA TRP A 88 5.90 -2.69 -5.77
C TRP A 88 5.12 -2.82 -7.08
N GLY A 89 3.84 -2.42 -7.06
CA GLY A 89 3.00 -2.33 -8.26
C GLY A 89 2.73 -0.89 -8.63
N PHE A 90 3.14 -0.46 -9.82
CA PHE A 90 2.83 0.88 -10.32
C PHE A 90 1.36 1.02 -10.59
N ARG A 91 0.70 1.92 -9.88
CA ARG A 91 -0.71 2.25 -10.04
C ARG A 91 -1.02 3.66 -9.57
N GLU A 92 -2.06 4.22 -10.11
CA GLU A 92 -2.61 5.49 -9.68
C GLU A 92 -4.12 5.36 -9.51
N ILE A 93 -4.60 5.80 -8.36
CA ILE A 93 -6.04 5.82 -8.05
C ILE A 93 -6.46 7.27 -7.89
N CYS A 94 -7.51 7.67 -8.58
CA CYS A 94 -8.10 8.99 -8.40
C CYS A 94 -9.63 8.91 -8.35
N ASN A 95 -10.24 9.94 -7.77
CA ASN A 95 -11.68 10.10 -7.71
C ASN A 95 -12.06 11.37 -8.46
N GLU A 96 -12.77 11.22 -9.56
CA GLU A 96 -13.28 12.33 -10.38
C GLU A 96 -14.74 12.12 -10.72
N ASN A 97 -15.54 13.18 -10.61
CA ASN A 97 -16.96 13.18 -10.96
C ASN A 97 -17.74 12.00 -10.32
N ASN A 98 -17.49 11.72 -9.04
CA ASN A 98 -18.09 10.62 -8.28
C ASN A 98 -17.79 9.22 -8.85
N LYS A 99 -16.69 9.07 -9.56
CA LYS A 99 -16.20 7.79 -10.08
C LYS A 99 -14.75 7.58 -9.65
N VAL A 100 -14.43 6.35 -9.33
CA VAL A 100 -13.05 5.94 -9.03
C VAL A 100 -12.39 5.42 -10.31
N TYR A 101 -11.17 5.89 -10.54
CA TYR A 101 -10.35 5.49 -11.67
C TYR A 101 -9.08 4.80 -11.16
N LEU A 102 -8.70 3.73 -11.83
CA LEU A 102 -7.41 3.06 -11.66
C LEU A 102 -6.65 3.18 -12.98
N ASN A 103 -5.46 3.78 -12.93
CA ASN A 103 -4.61 4.00 -14.12
C ASN A 103 -5.36 4.70 -15.27
N GLY A 104 -6.18 5.69 -14.94
CA GLY A 104 -7.00 6.44 -15.91
C GLY A 104 -8.27 5.73 -16.40
N HIS A 105 -8.55 4.50 -15.97
CA HIS A 105 -9.74 3.75 -16.35
C HIS A 105 -10.75 3.68 -15.21
N PRO A 106 -12.05 3.94 -15.46
CA PRO A 106 -13.08 3.86 -14.43
C PRO A 106 -13.21 2.41 -13.94
N ILE A 107 -13.27 2.24 -12.62
CA ILE A 107 -13.39 0.94 -11.99
C ILE A 107 -14.68 0.81 -11.19
N LYS A 108 -15.08 -0.44 -10.97
CA LYS A 108 -16.15 -0.81 -10.06
C LYS A 108 -15.64 -1.81 -9.04
N PHE A 109 -15.81 -1.49 -7.76
CA PHE A 109 -15.50 -2.42 -6.69
C PHE A 109 -16.53 -3.55 -6.67
N ARG A 110 -16.07 -4.77 -6.87
CA ARG A 110 -16.81 -6.01 -6.67
C ARG A 110 -16.12 -6.72 -5.50
N GLY A 111 -16.59 -6.45 -4.31
CA GLY A 111 -15.87 -6.84 -3.12
C GLY A 111 -16.76 -7.34 -1.99
N VAL A 112 -16.10 -7.71 -0.91
CA VAL A 112 -16.71 -8.19 0.32
C VAL A 112 -16.13 -7.47 1.52
N ASN A 113 -16.90 -7.41 2.62
CA ASN A 113 -16.36 -7.09 3.93
C ASN A 113 -15.71 -8.33 4.52
N ARG A 114 -14.51 -8.20 5.06
CA ARG A 114 -13.77 -9.30 5.64
C ARG A 114 -13.34 -8.96 7.07
N HIS A 115 -13.57 -9.89 7.97
CA HIS A 115 -13.01 -9.91 9.32
C HIS A 115 -11.84 -10.89 9.41
N ASP A 116 -10.85 -10.61 10.24
CA ASP A 116 -9.91 -11.62 10.69
C ASP A 116 -10.65 -12.53 11.67
N SER A 117 -11.04 -13.70 11.21
CA SER A 117 -11.81 -14.65 11.98
C SER A 117 -11.50 -16.09 11.57
N ASP A 118 -11.13 -16.90 12.54
CA ASP A 118 -10.88 -18.33 12.37
C ASP A 118 -11.67 -19.09 13.45
N PRO A 119 -12.36 -20.19 13.12
CA PRO A 119 -13.22 -20.91 14.08
C PRO A 119 -12.45 -21.55 15.25
N VAL A 120 -11.12 -21.69 15.14
CA VAL A 120 -10.28 -22.29 16.17
C VAL A 120 -9.43 -21.26 16.90
N THR A 121 -8.80 -20.34 16.17
CA THR A 121 -7.84 -19.38 16.70
C THR A 121 -8.43 -17.98 16.96
N GLY A 122 -9.73 -17.78 16.65
CA GLY A 122 -10.39 -16.49 16.84
C GLY A 122 -9.90 -15.43 15.86
N PRO A 123 -9.49 -14.23 16.32
CA PRO A 123 -9.07 -13.15 15.44
C PRO A 123 -7.64 -13.32 14.87
N VAL A 124 -6.94 -14.38 15.24
CA VAL A 124 -5.59 -14.66 14.74
C VAL A 124 -5.67 -15.56 13.52
N THR A 125 -5.44 -14.99 12.35
CA THR A 125 -5.46 -15.72 11.09
C THR A 125 -4.05 -16.11 10.63
N SER A 126 -3.89 -17.37 10.21
CA SER A 126 -2.63 -17.85 9.67
C SER A 126 -2.42 -17.42 8.21
N LEU A 127 -1.16 -17.44 7.75
CA LEU A 127 -0.82 -17.18 6.35
C LEU A 127 -1.61 -18.08 5.39
N GLU A 128 -1.77 -19.36 5.74
CA GLU A 128 -2.50 -20.32 4.91
C GLU A 128 -4.00 -20.02 4.86
N HIS A 129 -4.55 -19.52 5.98
CA HIS A 129 -5.94 -19.04 6.03
C HIS A 129 -6.12 -17.84 5.09
N LEU A 130 -5.25 -16.83 5.19
CA LEU A 130 -5.29 -15.63 4.33
C LEU A 130 -5.23 -16.00 2.84
N LYS A 131 -4.29 -16.86 2.45
CA LYS A 131 -4.16 -17.32 1.07
C LYS A 131 -5.38 -18.06 0.57
N ARG A 132 -5.98 -18.91 1.41
CA ARG A 132 -7.22 -19.63 1.08
C ARG A 132 -8.38 -18.68 0.83
N ASP A 133 -8.58 -17.69 1.71
CA ASP A 133 -9.62 -16.69 1.57
C ASP A 133 -9.47 -15.90 0.27
N LEU A 134 -8.26 -15.36 0.03
CA LEU A 134 -7.98 -14.58 -1.18
C LEU A 134 -8.16 -15.40 -2.45
N LYS A 135 -7.69 -16.64 -2.46
CA LYS A 135 -7.88 -17.54 -3.60
C LYS A 135 -9.36 -17.78 -3.89
N MET A 136 -10.15 -18.10 -2.85
CA MET A 136 -11.59 -18.30 -2.97
C MET A 136 -12.29 -17.06 -3.51
N MET A 137 -11.98 -15.86 -2.98
CA MET A 137 -12.56 -14.61 -3.48
C MET A 137 -12.21 -14.36 -4.96
N LYS A 138 -10.98 -14.69 -5.39
CA LYS A 138 -10.60 -14.59 -6.82
C LYS A 138 -11.39 -15.55 -7.69
N GLU A 139 -11.61 -16.78 -7.25
CA GLU A 139 -12.43 -17.78 -7.97
C GLU A 139 -13.88 -17.29 -8.19
N TYR A 140 -14.38 -16.43 -7.29
CA TYR A 140 -15.69 -15.77 -7.41
C TYR A 140 -15.63 -14.38 -8.08
N ASN A 141 -14.51 -14.02 -8.70
CA ASN A 141 -14.31 -12.76 -9.43
C ASN A 141 -14.44 -11.48 -8.58
N PHE A 142 -14.11 -11.54 -7.31
CA PHE A 142 -13.95 -10.34 -6.51
C PHE A 142 -12.64 -9.63 -6.83
N ASN A 143 -12.67 -8.29 -6.81
CA ASN A 143 -11.51 -7.43 -7.07
C ASN A 143 -11.22 -6.45 -5.92
N ALA A 144 -12.02 -6.48 -4.86
CA ALA A 144 -11.89 -5.57 -3.73
C ALA A 144 -12.25 -6.25 -2.40
N ILE A 145 -11.61 -5.78 -1.33
CA ILE A 145 -11.86 -6.22 0.05
C ILE A 145 -11.93 -4.97 0.93
N ARG A 146 -12.93 -4.91 1.83
CA ARG A 146 -12.95 -3.95 2.91
C ARG A 146 -12.52 -4.63 4.20
N THR A 147 -11.52 -4.07 4.88
CA THR A 147 -11.01 -4.59 6.16
C THR A 147 -11.93 -4.17 7.30
N ALA A 148 -13.06 -4.83 7.43
CA ALA A 148 -14.07 -4.49 8.42
C ALA A 148 -13.71 -5.06 9.80
N HIS A 149 -13.51 -4.24 10.84
CA HIS A 149 -13.57 -2.77 10.88
C HIS A 149 -12.26 -2.22 11.48
N TYR A 150 -11.12 -2.73 11.04
CA TYR A 150 -9.79 -2.46 11.59
C TYR A 150 -8.69 -2.76 10.56
N PRO A 151 -7.49 -2.16 10.69
CA PRO A 151 -6.35 -2.51 9.86
C PRO A 151 -5.96 -3.97 10.05
N ASN A 152 -5.60 -4.63 8.95
CA ASN A 152 -5.10 -6.00 9.01
C ASN A 152 -3.57 -6.04 9.15
N ALA A 153 -3.01 -7.23 9.36
CA ALA A 153 -1.56 -7.42 9.41
C ALA A 153 -0.90 -7.00 8.07
N PRO A 154 0.31 -6.40 8.07
CA PRO A 154 1.00 -5.96 6.85
C PRO A 154 1.08 -7.02 5.75
N MET A 155 1.25 -8.28 6.14
CA MET A 155 1.27 -9.42 5.23
C MET A 155 -0.03 -9.56 4.42
N PHE A 156 -1.18 -9.20 4.99
CA PHE A 156 -2.46 -9.25 4.28
C PHE A 156 -2.46 -8.31 3.07
N TYR A 157 -1.97 -7.09 3.22
CA TYR A 157 -1.88 -6.11 2.13
C TYR A 157 -0.90 -6.56 1.05
N GLN A 158 0.24 -7.14 1.43
CA GLN A 158 1.19 -7.72 0.48
C GLN A 158 0.56 -8.85 -0.34
N LEU A 159 -0.25 -9.69 0.30
CA LEU A 159 -1.01 -10.71 -0.40
C LEU A 159 -2.09 -10.11 -1.31
N CYS A 160 -2.79 -9.06 -0.87
CA CYS A 160 -3.75 -8.35 -1.72
C CYS A 160 -3.09 -7.79 -2.99
N ASP A 161 -1.90 -7.22 -2.89
CA ASP A 161 -1.13 -6.79 -4.05
C ASP A 161 -0.78 -7.95 -4.98
N GLN A 162 -0.37 -9.11 -4.43
CA GLN A 162 -0.02 -10.30 -5.21
C GLN A 162 -1.21 -10.96 -5.90
N TYR A 163 -2.36 -11.02 -5.22
CA TYR A 163 -3.57 -11.64 -5.74
C TYR A 163 -4.44 -10.68 -6.56
N GLY A 164 -4.11 -9.40 -6.61
CA GLY A 164 -4.85 -8.39 -7.37
C GLY A 164 -6.14 -7.96 -6.68
N PHE A 165 -6.06 -7.59 -5.42
CA PHE A 165 -7.18 -6.98 -4.69
C PHE A 165 -6.91 -5.51 -4.40
N MET A 166 -7.90 -4.69 -4.67
CA MET A 166 -7.98 -3.35 -4.10
C MET A 166 -8.49 -3.46 -2.67
N VAL A 167 -7.95 -2.66 -1.76
CA VAL A 167 -8.34 -2.67 -0.35
C VAL A 167 -8.97 -1.34 0.01
N ILE A 168 -10.13 -1.40 0.65
CA ILE A 168 -10.72 -0.29 1.39
C ILE A 168 -10.32 -0.52 2.84
N ASP A 169 -9.23 0.11 3.24
CA ASP A 169 -8.69 -0.04 4.58
C ASP A 169 -9.45 0.82 5.58
N GLU A 170 -9.75 0.25 6.75
CA GLU A 170 -10.42 0.96 7.81
C GLU A 170 -9.46 1.24 8.95
N ALA A 171 -9.48 2.47 9.43
CA ALA A 171 -8.85 2.84 10.68
C ALA A 171 -9.53 2.08 11.84
N ASP A 172 -8.77 1.73 12.87
CA ASP A 172 -9.30 1.08 14.07
C ASP A 172 -10.15 2.07 14.89
N HIS A 173 -11.22 2.54 14.27
CA HIS A 173 -12.12 3.54 14.81
C HIS A 173 -13.57 3.21 14.46
N GLU A 174 -14.21 2.37 15.25
CA GLU A 174 -15.64 2.06 15.15
C GLU A 174 -16.47 3.06 15.95
N SER A 175 -17.15 3.95 15.25
CA SER A 175 -17.97 5.00 15.88
C SER A 175 -19.45 4.64 16.01
N HIS A 176 -19.85 3.40 15.77
CA HIS A 176 -21.21 2.92 15.74
C HIS A 176 -21.89 3.07 17.08
N GLY A 177 -22.49 3.86 17.58
CA GLY A 177 -23.08 4.13 18.90
C GLY A 177 -22.49 5.36 19.58
N ALA A 178 -21.47 5.97 18.99
CA ALA A 178 -20.86 7.20 19.46
C ALA A 178 -20.82 8.30 18.38
N SER A 179 -21.60 8.15 17.30
CA SER A 179 -21.56 9.05 16.13
C SER A 179 -21.84 10.51 16.47
N GLU A 180 -22.71 10.79 17.43
CA GLU A 180 -22.98 12.17 17.86
C GLU A 180 -21.77 12.81 18.56
N MET A 181 -20.95 12.01 19.23
CA MET A 181 -19.76 12.47 19.95
C MET A 181 -18.65 12.87 18.97
N TYR A 182 -18.56 12.23 17.81
CA TYR A 182 -17.56 12.49 16.78
C TYR A 182 -18.02 13.48 15.71
N CYS A 183 -19.31 13.73 15.59
CA CYS A 183 -19.87 14.73 14.69
C CYS A 183 -19.98 16.13 15.31
N SER A 184 -19.72 16.28 16.61
CA SER A 184 -19.69 17.57 17.29
C SER A 184 -18.33 18.24 17.15
N GLU A 185 -18.31 19.57 16.98
CA GLU A 185 -17.10 20.39 17.03
C GLU A 185 -16.51 20.35 18.46
N ASN A 186 -15.73 19.32 18.79
CA ASN A 186 -15.04 19.25 20.05
C ASN A 186 -13.57 18.82 19.87
N GLU A 187 -12.75 19.17 20.85
CA GLU A 187 -11.30 18.88 20.88
C GLU A 187 -10.96 17.39 20.69
N LEU A 188 -11.87 16.48 21.02
CA LEU A 188 -11.65 15.03 20.85
C LEU A 188 -11.58 14.63 19.37
N TRP A 189 -12.33 15.29 18.50
CA TRP A 189 -12.28 15.04 17.06
C TRP A 189 -10.98 15.56 16.45
N GLU A 190 -10.56 16.78 16.81
CA GLU A 190 -9.32 17.38 16.32
C GLU A 190 -8.10 16.54 16.71
N ASN A 191 -8.00 16.15 17.97
CA ASN A 191 -6.94 15.26 18.46
C ASN A 191 -6.95 13.90 17.77
N HIS A 192 -8.11 13.40 17.42
CA HIS A 192 -8.26 12.10 16.74
C HIS A 192 -7.79 12.16 15.29
N VAL A 193 -8.17 13.20 14.57
CA VAL A 193 -7.76 13.41 13.17
C VAL A 193 -6.24 13.67 13.07
N GLU A 194 -5.65 14.41 14.02
CA GLU A 194 -4.20 14.59 14.09
C GLU A 194 -3.47 13.26 14.26
N HIS A 195 -3.93 12.39 15.15
CA HIS A 195 -3.32 11.09 15.41
C HIS A 195 -3.35 10.13 14.20
N TRP A 196 -4.35 10.24 13.32
CA TRP A 196 -4.45 9.44 12.12
C TRP A 196 -3.68 10.00 10.91
N ASN A 197 -3.23 11.23 10.98
CA ASN A 197 -2.42 11.87 9.94
C ASN A 197 -0.90 11.73 10.17
N GLU A 198 -0.48 11.20 11.32
CA GLU A 198 0.92 10.90 11.65
C GLU A 198 1.33 9.49 11.18
#